data_cc6ec4eb8d6980723c60ff6c5534cda9
#
_entry.id   cc6ec4eb8d6980723c60ff6c5534cda9
#
_cell.length_a   1.000
_cell.length_b   1.000
_cell.length_c   1.000
_cell.angle_alpha   90.00
_cell.angle_beta   90.00
_cell.angle_gamma   90.00
#
_symmetry.space_group_name_H-M   'P 1'
#
loop_
_entity.id
_entity.type
_entity.pdbx_description
1 polymer ?
#
loop_
_entity_poly.entity_id
_entity_poly.type
_entity_poly.pdbx_seq_one_letter_code
_entity_poly.pdbx_strand_id
1 'polypeptide(L)'
;MSADAAPLSGPDLRAGILQSSLAEGAMLQGHAGDEPVLLVRRGDDVFAVAAFCTHYGAPLADGLLVGETIRCPWHHACFALRSGGVLRAPARDALKRWRVEQADGLVRVVDEIGKEDVQPLPTNAGLPNSIVIVGGGPAGNVAAETLRREGFAGRITLLSADRDLPCDRPNLSKNYLAGTAPEDWLPLRSGKFYSRHGIELHLDARVTAIDMERREVTVVDGSRHSYDALLLATGAAPVRLDIPGADLPHVHYLRTQEDAEAIVAAAGAAKRAVIVGASFIGLEAAASLRAREIEVAVVGRETVPMEKVLGVEAGQFLRALHEEHGVTFHLGCSPASIDAKGVTLDTGERLAADLVVIGVGVRPATALAEMMGLAMDRGVAVNAYLETSVPGVFAAGDIARWPDPLTGDRIRVEHFVVAERQGEVAARNMLGRRERFAHVPFFWTEQYDFSLGYVGHAEGWDSIEFDGDLQARDCSITYRRGGRKLAVAVIHRDHAGLLAELELEGEIAQRQA
;
A
#
# COMPACT_ATOMS: atom_id res chain seq x y z
N MET A 1 11.83 -6.02 -13.88
CA MET A 1 12.61 -7.24 -13.75
C MET A 1 12.75 -7.90 -15.09
N SER A 2 13.98 -8.07 -15.61
CA SER A 2 14.27 -9.32 -16.27
C SER A 2 14.20 -10.36 -15.16
N ALA A 3 13.09 -11.08 -15.09
CA ALA A 3 12.96 -12.20 -14.18
C ALA A 3 14.08 -13.18 -14.58
N ASP A 4 15.11 -13.30 -13.76
CA ASP A 4 15.77 -14.58 -13.66
C ASP A 4 14.63 -15.55 -13.38
N ALA A 5 14.41 -16.50 -14.30
CA ALA A 5 13.26 -17.39 -14.26
C ALA A 5 13.27 -18.05 -12.87
N ALA A 6 12.19 -17.86 -12.12
CA ALA A 6 12.07 -18.47 -10.80
C ALA A 6 12.37 -19.96 -10.96
N PRO A 7 13.23 -20.55 -10.11
CA PRO A 7 13.66 -21.93 -10.29
C PRO A 7 12.45 -22.84 -10.36
N LEU A 8 12.37 -23.67 -11.40
CA LEU A 8 11.32 -24.67 -11.54
C LEU A 8 11.44 -25.63 -10.35
N SER A 9 10.42 -25.66 -9.51
CA SER A 9 10.36 -26.53 -8.34
C SER A 9 9.09 -27.38 -8.38
N GLY A 10 9.16 -28.56 -7.78
CA GLY A 10 8.03 -29.49 -7.74
C GLY A 10 7.89 -30.33 -9.02
N PRO A 11 6.78 -31.09 -9.13
CA PRO A 11 6.54 -32.03 -10.23
C PRO A 11 6.20 -31.33 -11.55
N ASP A 12 6.49 -32.01 -12.68
CA ASP A 12 5.94 -31.63 -13.98
C ASP A 12 4.44 -32.00 -14.01
N LEU A 13 3.61 -30.97 -13.98
CA LEU A 13 2.15 -31.10 -13.93
C LEU A 13 1.52 -31.49 -15.28
N ARG A 14 2.28 -31.38 -16.39
CA ARG A 14 1.84 -31.91 -17.70
C ARG A 14 1.94 -33.42 -17.74
N ALA A 15 2.95 -34.00 -17.09
CA ALA A 15 3.06 -35.45 -16.92
C ALA A 15 1.91 -36.01 -16.05
N GLY A 16 1.37 -35.17 -15.16
CA GLY A 16 0.27 -35.50 -14.26
C GLY A 16 0.75 -36.01 -12.90
N ILE A 17 -0.11 -35.81 -11.91
CA ILE A 17 0.06 -36.28 -10.53
C ILE A 17 -1.13 -37.17 -10.15
N LEU A 18 -0.97 -38.05 -9.17
CA LEU A 18 -2.08 -38.82 -8.64
C LEU A 18 -3.08 -37.87 -7.96
N GLN A 19 -4.37 -37.98 -8.32
CA GLN A 19 -5.44 -37.22 -7.67
C GLN A 19 -5.48 -37.44 -6.16
N SER A 20 -5.17 -38.67 -5.70
CA SER A 20 -5.09 -39.02 -4.28
C SER A 20 -3.94 -38.30 -3.53
N SER A 21 -2.93 -37.77 -4.23
CA SER A 21 -1.85 -37.01 -3.62
C SER A 21 -2.22 -35.53 -3.38
N LEU A 22 -3.32 -35.06 -3.95
CA LEU A 22 -3.83 -33.69 -3.77
C LEU A 22 -5.03 -33.71 -2.83
N ALA A 23 -4.81 -33.54 -1.53
CA ALA A 23 -5.85 -33.50 -0.52
C ALA A 23 -6.79 -32.30 -0.70
N GLU A 24 -7.97 -32.31 -0.08
CA GLU A 24 -8.87 -31.15 -0.01
C GLU A 24 -8.15 -29.96 0.62
N GLY A 25 -8.23 -28.78 -0.02
CA GLY A 25 -7.54 -27.56 0.41
C GLY A 25 -6.03 -27.57 0.17
N ALA A 26 -5.47 -28.62 -0.47
CA ALA A 26 -4.05 -28.64 -0.80
C ALA A 26 -3.69 -27.59 -1.86
N MET A 27 -2.55 -26.97 -1.66
CA MET A 27 -1.88 -26.08 -2.60
C MET A 27 -0.54 -26.74 -2.97
N LEU A 28 -0.41 -27.21 -4.21
CA LEU A 28 0.79 -27.90 -4.69
C LEU A 28 1.47 -27.09 -5.77
N GLN A 29 2.64 -26.60 -5.50
CA GLN A 29 3.49 -25.96 -6.51
C GLN A 29 4.19 -27.01 -7.36
N GLY A 30 4.18 -26.80 -8.67
CA GLY A 30 4.87 -27.55 -9.69
C GLY A 30 5.12 -26.66 -10.90
N HIS A 31 5.29 -27.25 -12.06
CA HIS A 31 5.49 -26.52 -13.31
C HIS A 31 4.75 -27.14 -14.48
N ALA A 32 4.44 -26.32 -15.51
CA ALA A 32 3.90 -26.77 -16.79
C ALA A 32 4.80 -26.26 -17.93
N GLY A 33 5.78 -27.07 -18.35
CA GLY A 33 6.92 -26.59 -19.14
C GLY A 33 7.80 -25.67 -18.30
N ASP A 34 8.06 -24.46 -18.79
CA ASP A 34 8.90 -23.46 -18.09
C ASP A 34 8.08 -22.53 -17.17
N GLU A 35 6.76 -22.73 -17.06
CA GLU A 35 5.90 -21.87 -16.26
C GLU A 35 5.65 -22.50 -14.87
N PRO A 36 5.96 -21.80 -13.76
CA PRO A 36 5.59 -22.21 -12.42
C PRO A 36 4.07 -22.16 -12.22
N VAL A 37 3.48 -23.26 -11.79
CA VAL A 37 2.04 -23.44 -11.62
C VAL A 37 1.71 -23.92 -10.22
N LEU A 38 0.64 -23.37 -9.64
CA LEU A 38 0.04 -23.83 -8.40
C LEU A 38 -1.25 -24.57 -8.69
N LEU A 39 -1.33 -25.84 -8.30
CA LEU A 39 -2.56 -26.59 -8.24
C LEU A 39 -3.24 -26.40 -6.90
N VAL A 40 -4.55 -26.12 -6.93
CA VAL A 40 -5.38 -25.94 -5.73
C VAL A 40 -6.62 -26.82 -5.84
N ARG A 41 -6.86 -27.68 -4.86
CA ARG A 41 -8.07 -28.52 -4.80
C ARG A 41 -9.14 -27.90 -3.92
N ARG A 42 -10.38 -27.80 -4.45
CA ARG A 42 -11.58 -27.39 -3.71
C ARG A 42 -12.76 -28.30 -4.11
N GLY A 43 -13.12 -29.20 -3.20
CA GLY A 43 -14.13 -30.23 -3.51
C GLY A 43 -13.69 -31.15 -4.65
N ASP A 44 -14.52 -31.22 -5.67
CA ASP A 44 -14.23 -31.99 -6.89
C ASP A 44 -13.46 -31.16 -7.93
N ASP A 45 -13.38 -29.84 -7.75
CA ASP A 45 -12.66 -28.92 -8.65
C ASP A 45 -11.17 -28.85 -8.30
N VAL A 46 -10.34 -28.85 -9.35
CA VAL A 46 -8.90 -28.54 -9.26
C VAL A 46 -8.61 -27.35 -10.16
N PHE A 47 -8.03 -26.33 -9.56
CA PHE A 47 -7.62 -25.11 -10.26
C PHE A 47 -6.11 -25.12 -10.50
N ALA A 48 -5.69 -24.59 -11.65
CA ALA A 48 -4.28 -24.36 -11.97
C ALA A 48 -4.09 -22.87 -12.27
N VAL A 49 -3.31 -22.20 -11.42
CA VAL A 49 -2.99 -20.77 -11.53
C VAL A 49 -1.48 -20.56 -11.46
N ALA A 50 -1.00 -19.35 -11.84
CA ALA A 50 0.41 -19.01 -11.66
C ALA A 50 0.82 -19.16 -10.18
N ALA A 51 2.01 -19.73 -9.95
CA ALA A 51 2.49 -20.04 -8.60
C ALA A 51 2.89 -18.80 -7.79
N PHE A 52 3.13 -17.67 -8.45
CA PHE A 52 3.64 -16.45 -7.82
C PHE A 52 2.67 -15.28 -7.95
N CYS A 53 2.59 -14.48 -6.88
CA CYS A 53 1.79 -13.26 -6.83
C CYS A 53 2.28 -12.24 -7.86
N THR A 54 1.33 -11.63 -8.59
CA THR A 54 1.64 -10.62 -9.62
C THR A 54 2.06 -9.26 -9.07
N HIS A 55 2.05 -9.07 -7.72
CA HIS A 55 2.55 -7.86 -7.07
C HIS A 55 4.10 -7.88 -7.00
N TYR A 56 4.68 -8.65 -6.09
CA TYR A 56 6.13 -8.74 -5.86
C TYR A 56 6.68 -10.17 -5.96
N GLY A 57 5.93 -11.09 -6.56
CA GLY A 57 6.43 -12.44 -6.80
C GLY A 57 6.42 -13.38 -5.59
N ALA A 58 5.63 -13.09 -4.55
CA ALA A 58 5.50 -13.99 -3.40
C ALA A 58 4.95 -15.36 -3.81
N PRO A 59 5.47 -16.48 -3.23
CA PRO A 59 4.96 -17.80 -3.50
C PRO A 59 3.54 -17.97 -2.93
N LEU A 60 2.56 -18.18 -3.79
CA LEU A 60 1.16 -18.33 -3.37
C LEU A 60 0.90 -19.64 -2.63
N ALA A 61 1.78 -20.63 -2.76
CA ALA A 61 1.72 -21.88 -2.00
C ALA A 61 1.81 -21.66 -0.48
N ASP A 62 2.50 -20.57 -0.05
CA ASP A 62 2.64 -20.19 1.36
C ASP A 62 1.49 -19.28 1.84
N GLY A 63 0.55 -18.98 0.96
CA GLY A 63 -0.58 -18.14 1.22
C GLY A 63 -1.73 -18.82 1.95
N LEU A 64 -2.88 -18.15 2.00
CA LEU A 64 -4.10 -18.66 2.65
C LEU A 64 -5.22 -18.88 1.65
N LEU A 65 -5.74 -20.11 1.62
CA LEU A 65 -6.91 -20.48 0.83
C LEU A 65 -8.19 -20.16 1.62
N VAL A 66 -9.06 -19.31 1.06
CA VAL A 66 -10.35 -18.95 1.68
C VAL A 66 -11.46 -19.12 0.64
N GLY A 67 -12.30 -20.14 0.79
CA GLY A 67 -13.27 -20.50 -0.24
C GLY A 67 -12.58 -20.81 -1.58
N GLU A 68 -13.04 -20.19 -2.67
CA GLU A 68 -12.40 -20.27 -4.00
C GLU A 68 -11.45 -19.09 -4.26
N THR A 69 -10.82 -18.56 -3.21
CA THR A 69 -9.85 -17.46 -3.33
C THR A 69 -8.53 -17.80 -2.66
N ILE A 70 -7.44 -17.26 -3.17
CA ILE A 70 -6.11 -17.37 -2.57
C ILE A 70 -5.60 -15.99 -2.16
N ARG A 71 -5.07 -15.87 -0.94
CA ARG A 71 -4.45 -14.66 -0.41
C ARG A 71 -2.94 -14.79 -0.41
N CYS A 72 -2.28 -13.77 -0.93
CA CYS A 72 -0.82 -13.67 -0.96
C CYS A 72 -0.25 -13.53 0.47
N PRO A 73 0.83 -14.27 0.84
CA PRO A 73 1.39 -14.20 2.18
C PRO A 73 2.00 -12.83 2.51
N TRP A 74 2.64 -12.14 1.53
CA TRP A 74 3.41 -10.95 1.85
C TRP A 74 2.55 -9.69 2.06
N HIS A 75 1.63 -9.38 1.11
CA HIS A 75 0.89 -8.10 1.16
C HIS A 75 -0.63 -8.30 1.04
N HIS A 76 -1.12 -9.51 1.28
CA HIS A 76 -2.54 -9.85 1.39
C HIS A 76 -3.38 -9.54 0.13
N ALA A 77 -2.75 -9.49 -1.07
CA ALA A 77 -3.48 -9.47 -2.33
C ALA A 77 -4.36 -10.72 -2.42
N CYS A 78 -5.57 -10.59 -2.98
CA CYS A 78 -6.52 -11.69 -3.08
C CYS A 78 -6.87 -11.96 -4.54
N PHE A 79 -6.85 -13.24 -4.93
CA PHE A 79 -7.16 -13.70 -6.28
C PHE A 79 -8.27 -14.73 -6.26
N ALA A 80 -9.17 -14.68 -7.25
CA ALA A 80 -10.14 -15.72 -7.52
C ALA A 80 -9.48 -16.90 -8.25
N LEU A 81 -9.61 -18.12 -7.75
CA LEU A 81 -9.03 -19.31 -8.40
C LEU A 81 -9.64 -19.59 -9.77
N ARG A 82 -10.97 -19.41 -9.89
CA ARG A 82 -11.72 -19.72 -11.10
C ARG A 82 -11.40 -18.79 -12.27
N SER A 83 -11.21 -17.51 -12.02
CA SER A 83 -10.93 -16.51 -13.06
C SER A 83 -9.47 -16.03 -13.11
N GLY A 84 -8.66 -16.34 -12.10
CA GLY A 84 -7.35 -15.73 -11.87
C GLY A 84 -7.42 -14.23 -11.51
N GLY A 85 -8.63 -13.65 -11.53
CA GLY A 85 -8.82 -12.21 -11.37
C GLY A 85 -8.42 -11.70 -9.99
N VAL A 86 -7.92 -10.46 -9.95
CA VAL A 86 -7.64 -9.75 -8.70
C VAL A 86 -8.95 -9.32 -8.06
N LEU A 87 -9.18 -9.74 -6.83
CA LEU A 87 -10.32 -9.37 -6.00
C LEU A 87 -9.98 -8.25 -5.03
N ARG A 88 -8.69 -8.12 -4.67
CA ARG A 88 -8.22 -7.13 -3.70
C ARG A 88 -6.77 -6.75 -3.97
N ALA A 89 -6.50 -5.45 -3.96
CA ALA A 89 -5.15 -4.88 -4.01
C ALA A 89 -4.24 -5.42 -2.88
N PRO A 90 -2.89 -5.37 -3.04
CA PRO A 90 -2.13 -4.53 -3.98
C PRO A 90 -1.79 -5.16 -5.35
N ALA A 91 -2.10 -6.42 -5.59
CA ALA A 91 -1.92 -6.95 -6.94
C ALA A 91 -2.86 -6.24 -7.94
N ARG A 92 -2.38 -6.02 -9.16
CA ARG A 92 -3.11 -5.30 -10.20
C ARG A 92 -3.38 -6.14 -11.45
N ASP A 93 -2.60 -7.22 -11.65
CA ASP A 93 -2.72 -8.11 -12.77
C ASP A 93 -3.25 -9.47 -12.34
N ALA A 94 -4.15 -10.05 -13.16
CA ALA A 94 -4.67 -11.38 -12.94
C ALA A 94 -3.56 -12.44 -13.03
N LEU A 95 -3.74 -13.53 -12.30
CA LEU A 95 -2.91 -14.73 -12.44
C LEU A 95 -3.16 -15.38 -13.80
N LYS A 96 -2.13 -15.92 -14.43
CA LYS A 96 -2.30 -16.87 -15.54
C LYS A 96 -3.07 -18.10 -15.02
N ARG A 97 -3.81 -18.74 -15.91
CA ARG A 97 -4.60 -19.94 -15.61
C ARG A 97 -4.36 -21.02 -16.65
N TRP A 98 -4.54 -22.26 -16.24
CA TRP A 98 -4.47 -23.42 -17.12
C TRP A 98 -5.69 -24.30 -16.97
N ARG A 99 -6.07 -24.95 -18.07
CA ARG A 99 -7.07 -26.00 -18.06
C ARG A 99 -6.51 -27.24 -17.35
N VAL A 100 -7.31 -27.83 -16.48
CA VAL A 100 -6.98 -29.07 -15.75
C VAL A 100 -7.84 -30.20 -16.28
N GLU A 101 -7.22 -31.33 -16.53
CA GLU A 101 -7.91 -32.59 -16.84
C GLU A 101 -7.78 -33.55 -15.67
N GLN A 102 -8.92 -34.14 -15.27
CA GLN A 102 -9.01 -35.18 -14.25
C GLN A 102 -9.51 -36.46 -14.93
N ALA A 103 -8.61 -37.43 -15.15
CA ALA A 103 -8.92 -38.68 -15.79
C ALA A 103 -8.03 -39.82 -15.26
N ASP A 104 -8.55 -41.01 -15.17
CA ASP A 104 -7.81 -42.23 -14.77
C ASP A 104 -7.05 -42.09 -13.43
N GLY A 105 -7.63 -41.32 -12.49
CA GLY A 105 -7.03 -41.07 -11.19
C GLY A 105 -5.84 -40.11 -11.23
N LEU A 106 -5.63 -39.44 -12.35
CA LEU A 106 -4.58 -38.42 -12.54
C LEU A 106 -5.18 -37.01 -12.70
N VAL A 107 -4.42 -36.01 -12.26
CA VAL A 107 -4.65 -34.58 -12.50
C VAL A 107 -3.54 -34.07 -13.39
N ARG A 108 -3.86 -33.48 -14.53
CA ARG A 108 -2.91 -32.92 -15.50
C ARG A 108 -3.23 -31.47 -15.82
N VAL A 109 -2.19 -30.65 -15.91
CA VAL A 109 -2.25 -29.30 -16.48
C VAL A 109 -2.05 -29.39 -17.98
N VAL A 110 -2.98 -28.81 -18.76
CA VAL A 110 -2.98 -28.96 -20.23
C VAL A 110 -2.58 -27.63 -20.88
N ASP A 111 -3.55 -26.79 -21.22
CA ASP A 111 -3.35 -25.57 -22.00
C ASP A 111 -3.54 -24.32 -21.12
N GLU A 112 -2.78 -23.26 -21.41
CA GLU A 112 -3.04 -21.94 -20.82
C GLU A 112 -4.39 -21.41 -21.29
N ILE A 113 -5.20 -20.94 -20.35
CA ILE A 113 -6.49 -20.29 -20.62
C ILE A 113 -6.21 -18.79 -20.81
N GLY A 114 -6.58 -18.26 -21.97
CA GLY A 114 -6.45 -16.84 -22.25
C GLY A 114 -7.21 -15.95 -21.25
N LYS A 115 -6.85 -14.68 -21.18
CA LYS A 115 -7.58 -13.69 -20.38
C LYS A 115 -9.01 -13.56 -20.90
N GLU A 116 -9.97 -13.48 -20.00
CA GLU A 116 -11.34 -13.15 -20.36
C GLU A 116 -11.42 -11.67 -20.76
N ASP A 117 -12.13 -11.38 -21.85
CA ASP A 117 -12.40 -10.01 -22.27
C ASP A 117 -13.34 -9.33 -21.26
N VAL A 118 -12.97 -8.13 -20.82
CA VAL A 118 -13.84 -7.32 -19.98
C VAL A 118 -15.04 -6.86 -20.80
N GLN A 119 -16.24 -7.28 -20.42
CA GLN A 119 -17.46 -6.85 -21.08
C GLN A 119 -17.76 -5.40 -20.67
N PRO A 120 -18.00 -4.49 -21.64
CA PRO A 120 -18.42 -3.13 -21.34
C PRO A 120 -19.70 -3.14 -20.51
N LEU A 121 -19.76 -2.27 -19.48
CA LEU A 121 -21.02 -2.03 -18.79
C LEU A 121 -22.06 -1.48 -19.77
N PRO A 122 -23.32 -1.96 -19.68
CA PRO A 122 -24.39 -1.38 -20.49
C PRO A 122 -24.49 0.12 -20.23
N THR A 123 -24.67 0.91 -21.27
CA THR A 123 -24.96 2.35 -21.19
C THR A 123 -26.37 2.52 -20.61
N ASN A 124 -26.49 2.43 -19.29
CA ASN A 124 -27.75 2.60 -18.59
C ASN A 124 -27.94 4.06 -18.16
N ALA A 125 -29.17 4.54 -18.23
CA ALA A 125 -29.56 5.81 -17.62
C ALA A 125 -29.24 5.76 -16.12
N GLY A 126 -28.23 6.52 -15.66
CA GLY A 126 -27.82 6.59 -14.27
C GLY A 126 -26.34 6.35 -14.01
N LEU A 127 -25.58 5.79 -14.95
CA LEU A 127 -24.10 5.75 -14.83
C LEU A 127 -23.48 7.09 -15.26
N PRO A 128 -22.36 7.52 -14.65
CA PRO A 128 -21.62 8.70 -15.11
C PRO A 128 -21.11 8.49 -16.55
N ASN A 129 -21.02 9.55 -17.35
CA ASN A 129 -20.35 9.53 -18.65
C ASN A 129 -18.88 9.95 -18.52
N SER A 130 -18.57 10.70 -17.46
CA SER A 130 -17.23 11.22 -17.19
C SER A 130 -16.91 11.16 -15.70
N ILE A 131 -15.71 10.67 -15.39
CA ILE A 131 -15.18 10.61 -14.04
C ILE A 131 -13.85 11.36 -14.02
N VAL A 132 -13.72 12.31 -13.09
CA VAL A 132 -12.45 12.97 -12.80
C VAL A 132 -11.91 12.46 -11.48
N ILE A 133 -10.63 12.10 -11.48
CA ILE A 133 -9.88 11.65 -10.32
C ILE A 133 -8.78 12.68 -10.04
N VAL A 134 -8.78 13.28 -8.86
CA VAL A 134 -7.79 14.28 -8.43
C VAL A 134 -6.78 13.63 -7.50
N GLY A 135 -5.59 13.38 -8.00
CA GLY A 135 -4.47 12.74 -7.32
C GLY A 135 -4.03 11.44 -7.97
N GLY A 136 -2.79 11.39 -8.49
CA GLY A 136 -2.14 10.25 -9.14
C GLY A 136 -1.51 9.23 -8.17
N GLY A 137 -1.80 9.32 -6.85
CA GLY A 137 -1.32 8.36 -5.87
C GLY A 137 -2.01 6.98 -5.98
N PRO A 138 -1.72 6.03 -5.05
CA PRO A 138 -2.22 4.65 -5.13
C PRO A 138 -3.75 4.57 -5.22
N ALA A 139 -4.48 5.39 -4.45
CA ALA A 139 -5.94 5.39 -4.48
C ALA A 139 -6.49 5.83 -5.85
N GLY A 140 -5.97 6.93 -6.41
CA GLY A 140 -6.43 7.44 -7.70
C GLY A 140 -6.05 6.54 -8.87
N ASN A 141 -4.82 6.02 -8.87
CA ASN A 141 -4.36 5.09 -9.91
C ASN A 141 -5.21 3.82 -9.93
N VAL A 142 -5.39 3.17 -8.77
CA VAL A 142 -6.17 1.92 -8.68
C VAL A 142 -7.64 2.17 -8.98
N ALA A 143 -8.20 3.33 -8.61
CA ALA A 143 -9.56 3.70 -9.00
C ALA A 143 -9.70 3.77 -10.53
N ALA A 144 -8.78 4.43 -11.23
CA ALA A 144 -8.81 4.52 -12.69
C ALA A 144 -8.71 3.13 -13.37
N GLU A 145 -7.80 2.26 -12.89
CA GLU A 145 -7.67 0.88 -13.36
C GLU A 145 -8.95 0.06 -13.09
N THR A 146 -9.51 0.20 -11.88
CA THR A 146 -10.72 -0.53 -11.48
C THR A 146 -11.92 -0.13 -12.32
N LEU A 147 -12.12 1.15 -12.62
CA LEU A 147 -13.18 1.61 -13.52
C LEU A 147 -13.11 0.88 -14.87
N ARG A 148 -11.92 0.73 -15.46
CA ARG A 148 -11.76 -0.02 -16.72
C ARG A 148 -11.97 -1.51 -16.53
N ARG A 149 -11.48 -2.09 -15.45
CA ARG A 149 -11.69 -3.51 -15.12
C ARG A 149 -13.17 -3.86 -14.90
N GLU A 150 -13.94 -2.95 -14.32
CA GLU A 150 -15.40 -3.08 -14.16
C GLU A 150 -16.18 -2.77 -15.44
N GLY A 151 -15.52 -2.50 -16.56
CA GLY A 151 -16.15 -2.27 -17.86
C GLY A 151 -16.71 -0.86 -18.10
N PHE A 152 -16.31 0.13 -17.30
CA PHE A 152 -16.73 1.51 -17.54
C PHE A 152 -16.13 2.04 -18.85
N ALA A 153 -17.00 2.41 -19.80
CA ALA A 153 -16.61 2.89 -21.13
C ALA A 153 -16.53 4.42 -21.24
N GLY A 154 -17.02 5.16 -20.21
CA GLY A 154 -17.00 6.62 -20.19
C GLY A 154 -15.60 7.21 -20.06
N ARG A 155 -15.51 8.53 -20.11
CA ARG A 155 -14.22 9.24 -19.97
C ARG A 155 -13.69 9.12 -18.54
N ILE A 156 -12.41 8.80 -18.40
CA ILE A 156 -11.65 8.85 -17.14
C ILE A 156 -10.51 9.84 -17.31
N THR A 157 -10.50 10.89 -16.49
CA THR A 157 -9.42 11.87 -16.42
C THR A 157 -8.74 11.75 -15.05
N LEU A 158 -7.46 11.39 -15.04
CA LEU A 158 -6.63 11.29 -13.84
C LEU A 158 -5.64 12.46 -13.80
N LEU A 159 -5.83 13.37 -12.85
CA LEU A 159 -5.03 14.59 -12.68
C LEU A 159 -4.01 14.38 -11.55
N SER A 160 -2.74 14.35 -11.87
CA SER A 160 -1.63 14.24 -10.91
C SER A 160 -0.88 15.54 -10.80
N ALA A 161 -0.63 16.00 -9.57
CA ALA A 161 0.25 17.15 -9.34
C ALA A 161 1.74 16.78 -9.42
N ASP A 162 2.07 15.48 -9.39
CA ASP A 162 3.42 14.97 -9.54
C ASP A 162 3.81 14.97 -11.02
N ARG A 163 5.09 15.22 -11.31
CA ARG A 163 5.65 15.19 -12.69
C ARG A 163 5.85 13.75 -13.18
N ASP A 164 5.96 12.81 -12.23
CA ASP A 164 6.25 11.42 -12.49
C ASP A 164 4.97 10.60 -12.61
N LEU A 165 5.07 9.45 -13.27
CA LEU A 165 3.98 8.48 -13.33
C LEU A 165 3.57 8.05 -11.91
N PRO A 166 2.29 7.64 -11.70
CA PRO A 166 1.90 6.99 -10.45
C PRO A 166 2.89 5.91 -10.06
N CYS A 167 3.48 6.00 -8.86
CA CYS A 167 4.62 5.19 -8.46
C CYS A 167 4.37 4.39 -7.19
N ASP A 168 5.18 3.35 -7.02
CA ASP A 168 5.27 2.51 -5.83
C ASP A 168 5.98 3.27 -4.70
N ARG A 169 5.21 4.05 -3.93
CA ARG A 169 5.74 4.88 -2.84
C ARG A 169 6.43 4.10 -1.73
N PRO A 170 6.00 2.88 -1.33
CA PRO A 170 6.75 2.07 -0.38
C PRO A 170 8.21 1.85 -0.76
N ASN A 171 8.51 1.76 -2.05
CA ASN A 171 9.88 1.57 -2.53
C ASN A 171 10.77 2.82 -2.35
N LEU A 172 10.16 4.02 -2.30
CA LEU A 172 10.87 5.29 -2.19
C LEU A 172 11.66 5.46 -0.89
N SER A 173 11.24 4.81 0.21
CA SER A 173 11.95 4.81 1.50
C SER A 173 12.83 3.57 1.72
N LYS A 174 12.72 2.55 0.84
CA LYS A 174 13.37 1.24 0.95
C LYS A 174 14.38 1.04 -0.18
N ASN A 175 14.11 0.08 -1.06
CA ASN A 175 15.05 -0.40 -2.06
C ASN A 175 15.55 0.68 -3.04
N TYR A 176 14.68 1.62 -3.46
CA TYR A 176 15.10 2.73 -4.30
C TYR A 176 16.05 3.67 -3.56
N LEU A 177 15.67 4.09 -2.34
CA LEU A 177 16.54 4.94 -1.52
C LEU A 177 17.85 4.22 -1.15
N ALA A 178 17.81 2.91 -0.90
CA ALA A 178 18.99 2.10 -0.66
C ALA A 178 19.91 1.92 -1.90
N GLY A 179 19.38 2.16 -3.11
CA GLY A 179 20.11 1.98 -4.37
C GLY A 179 20.12 0.54 -4.89
N THR A 180 19.23 -0.32 -4.38
CA THR A 180 19.09 -1.72 -4.79
C THR A 180 17.96 -1.95 -5.79
N ALA A 181 17.05 -0.99 -5.96
CA ALA A 181 16.01 -0.99 -6.99
C ALA A 181 16.29 0.09 -8.04
N PRO A 182 16.24 -0.25 -9.34
CA PRO A 182 16.37 0.73 -10.41
C PRO A 182 15.10 1.59 -10.52
N GLU A 183 15.23 2.77 -11.13
CA GLU A 183 14.14 3.75 -11.27
C GLU A 183 12.95 3.20 -12.09
N ASP A 184 13.20 2.38 -13.10
CA ASP A 184 12.17 1.80 -13.96
C ASP A 184 11.25 0.80 -13.24
N TRP A 185 11.56 0.44 -11.98
CA TRP A 185 10.66 -0.35 -11.13
C TRP A 185 9.64 0.51 -10.38
N LEU A 186 9.83 1.83 -10.31
CA LEU A 186 8.97 2.70 -9.54
C LEU A 186 7.57 2.90 -10.15
N PRO A 187 7.39 3.08 -11.47
CA PRO A 187 6.07 3.30 -12.02
C PRO A 187 5.13 2.13 -11.78
N LEU A 188 3.94 2.38 -11.21
CA LEU A 188 2.90 1.37 -11.04
C LEU A 188 2.44 0.81 -12.38
N ARG A 189 2.41 1.66 -13.40
CA ARG A 189 2.09 1.32 -14.80
C ARG A 189 2.92 2.18 -15.74
N SER A 190 3.25 1.63 -16.89
CA SER A 190 3.89 2.43 -17.95
C SER A 190 2.92 3.48 -18.54
N GLY A 191 3.43 4.58 -19.06
CA GLY A 191 2.58 5.59 -19.73
C GLY A 191 1.73 5.00 -20.86
N LYS A 192 2.23 3.98 -21.57
CA LYS A 192 1.47 3.25 -22.60
C LYS A 192 0.26 2.50 -22.05
N PHE A 193 0.29 2.09 -20.80
CA PHE A 193 -0.84 1.42 -20.15
C PHE A 193 -2.06 2.35 -20.13
N TYR A 194 -1.91 3.58 -19.64
CA TYR A 194 -3.01 4.53 -19.53
C TYR A 194 -3.65 4.82 -20.89
N SER A 195 -2.84 5.11 -21.91
CA SER A 195 -3.35 5.38 -23.25
C SER A 195 -4.08 4.17 -23.87
N ARG A 196 -3.55 2.94 -23.69
CA ARG A 196 -4.22 1.71 -24.19
C ARG A 196 -5.57 1.45 -23.52
N HIS A 197 -5.71 1.83 -22.25
CA HIS A 197 -6.95 1.66 -21.51
C HIS A 197 -7.86 2.90 -21.58
N GLY A 198 -7.53 3.91 -22.38
CA GLY A 198 -8.32 5.12 -22.51
C GLY A 198 -8.44 5.92 -21.22
N ILE A 199 -7.40 5.90 -20.37
CA ILE A 199 -7.28 6.72 -19.17
C ILE A 199 -6.48 7.97 -19.55
N GLU A 200 -7.11 9.15 -19.47
CA GLU A 200 -6.48 10.44 -19.72
C GLU A 200 -5.66 10.83 -18.49
N LEU A 201 -4.38 10.45 -18.44
CA LEU A 201 -3.46 10.82 -17.38
C LEU A 201 -2.79 12.16 -17.71
N HIS A 202 -2.93 13.13 -16.80
CA HIS A 202 -2.26 14.42 -16.85
C HIS A 202 -1.29 14.52 -15.68
N LEU A 203 0.00 14.65 -15.96
CA LEU A 203 1.07 14.92 -14.99
C LEU A 203 1.28 16.43 -14.89
N ASP A 204 1.95 16.91 -13.83
CA ASP A 204 2.09 18.35 -13.51
C ASP A 204 0.74 19.11 -13.47
N ALA A 205 -0.36 18.38 -13.30
CA ALA A 205 -1.73 18.86 -13.41
C ALA A 205 -2.31 19.14 -12.01
N ARG A 206 -1.72 20.10 -11.28
CA ARG A 206 -2.22 20.52 -9.98
C ARG A 206 -3.58 21.18 -10.10
N VAL A 207 -4.58 20.58 -9.47
CA VAL A 207 -5.92 21.17 -9.37
C VAL A 207 -5.91 22.35 -8.41
N THR A 208 -6.50 23.46 -8.84
CA THR A 208 -6.56 24.74 -8.09
C THR A 208 -7.94 25.11 -7.62
N ALA A 209 -9.00 24.63 -8.32
CA ALA A 209 -10.39 24.89 -7.95
C ALA A 209 -11.32 23.77 -8.46
N ILE A 210 -12.46 23.63 -7.79
CA ILE A 210 -13.56 22.74 -8.17
C ILE A 210 -14.87 23.52 -8.06
N ASP A 211 -15.56 23.67 -9.19
CA ASP A 211 -16.89 24.28 -9.29
C ASP A 211 -17.95 23.16 -9.21
N MET A 212 -18.64 23.07 -8.09
CA MET A 212 -19.65 22.04 -7.85
C MET A 212 -20.95 22.27 -8.63
N GLU A 213 -21.30 23.53 -8.93
CA GLU A 213 -22.52 23.84 -9.69
C GLU A 213 -22.36 23.46 -11.16
N ARG A 214 -21.18 23.79 -11.75
CA ARG A 214 -20.83 23.44 -13.13
C ARG A 214 -20.27 22.04 -13.25
N ARG A 215 -19.96 21.40 -12.14
CA ARG A 215 -19.23 20.11 -12.09
C ARG A 215 -17.95 20.14 -12.92
N GLU A 216 -17.07 21.08 -12.60
CA GLU A 216 -15.86 21.36 -13.37
C GLU A 216 -14.66 21.50 -12.44
N VAL A 217 -13.56 20.84 -12.80
CA VAL A 217 -12.25 20.93 -12.12
C VAL A 217 -11.35 21.84 -12.93
N THR A 218 -10.66 22.79 -12.29
CA THR A 218 -9.70 23.69 -12.90
C THR A 218 -8.27 23.33 -12.49
N VAL A 219 -7.37 23.20 -13.44
CA VAL A 219 -5.94 22.91 -13.27
C VAL A 219 -5.13 24.22 -13.28
N VAL A 220 -3.91 24.17 -12.78
CA VAL A 220 -3.01 25.34 -12.64
C VAL A 220 -2.70 26.03 -13.98
N ASP A 221 -2.71 25.29 -15.08
CA ASP A 221 -2.51 25.82 -16.44
C ASP A 221 -3.77 26.48 -17.03
N GLY A 222 -4.89 26.51 -16.29
CA GLY A 222 -6.18 27.06 -16.70
C GLY A 222 -7.07 26.06 -17.45
N SER A 223 -6.61 24.85 -17.73
CA SER A 223 -7.45 23.81 -18.33
C SER A 223 -8.59 23.39 -17.38
N ARG A 224 -9.70 22.95 -17.98
CA ARG A 224 -10.92 22.61 -17.26
C ARG A 224 -11.43 21.24 -17.69
N HIS A 225 -11.87 20.45 -16.70
CA HIS A 225 -12.37 19.10 -16.90
C HIS A 225 -13.73 18.93 -16.23
N SER A 226 -14.78 18.68 -17.05
CA SER A 226 -16.11 18.41 -16.53
C SER A 226 -16.24 16.98 -16.02
N TYR A 227 -17.07 16.76 -15.01
CA TYR A 227 -17.31 15.44 -14.43
C TYR A 227 -18.78 15.20 -14.08
N ASP A 228 -19.20 13.94 -14.18
CA ASP A 228 -20.46 13.47 -13.60
C ASP A 228 -20.22 12.87 -12.19
N ALA A 229 -19.06 12.25 -11.97
CA ALA A 229 -18.59 11.83 -10.65
C ALA A 229 -17.14 12.27 -10.43
N LEU A 230 -16.79 12.53 -9.17
CA LEU A 230 -15.48 13.04 -8.76
C LEU A 230 -14.89 12.20 -7.64
N LEU A 231 -13.59 11.85 -7.78
CA LEU A 231 -12.82 11.24 -6.68
C LEU A 231 -11.72 12.20 -6.23
N LEU A 232 -11.74 12.57 -4.94
CA LEU A 232 -10.64 13.24 -4.25
C LEU A 232 -9.67 12.20 -3.69
N ALA A 233 -8.50 12.07 -4.31
CA ALA A 233 -7.42 11.17 -3.91
C ALA A 233 -6.11 11.96 -3.67
N THR A 234 -6.23 13.19 -3.15
CA THR A 234 -5.12 14.15 -2.98
C THR A 234 -4.11 13.73 -1.92
N GLY A 235 -4.44 12.71 -1.11
CA GLY A 235 -3.53 12.12 -0.15
C GLY A 235 -3.18 13.04 1.01
N ALA A 236 -1.89 13.08 1.35
CA ALA A 236 -1.35 13.89 2.45
C ALA A 236 0.00 14.50 2.06
N ALA A 237 0.34 15.63 2.67
CA ALA A 237 1.61 16.33 2.50
C ALA A 237 2.49 16.18 3.76
N PRO A 238 3.83 16.11 3.63
CA PRO A 238 4.74 16.11 4.77
C PRO A 238 4.55 17.35 5.65
N VAL A 239 4.62 17.14 6.96
CA VAL A 239 4.66 18.24 7.93
C VAL A 239 5.99 18.97 7.79
N ARG A 240 5.93 20.25 7.41
CA ARG A 240 7.09 21.13 7.35
C ARG A 240 7.42 21.63 8.75
N LEU A 241 8.71 21.57 9.14
CA LEU A 241 9.15 22.15 10.40
C LEU A 241 9.29 23.66 10.26
N ASP A 242 8.76 24.38 11.26
CA ASP A 242 8.93 25.85 11.37
C ASP A 242 10.09 26.14 12.32
N ILE A 243 11.32 25.87 11.84
CA ILE A 243 12.57 26.13 12.56
C ILE A 243 13.58 26.76 11.59
N PRO A 244 14.53 27.59 12.09
CA PRO A 244 15.57 28.15 11.25
C PRO A 244 16.35 27.08 10.48
N GLY A 245 16.43 27.24 9.16
CA GLY A 245 17.19 26.35 8.27
C GLY A 245 16.46 25.09 7.80
N ALA A 246 15.16 24.92 8.07
CA ALA A 246 14.38 23.77 7.60
C ALA A 246 14.15 23.76 6.06
N ASP A 247 14.51 24.84 5.38
CA ASP A 247 14.41 25.04 3.93
C ASP A 247 15.76 25.06 3.21
N LEU A 248 16.86 24.77 3.91
CA LEU A 248 18.20 24.72 3.32
C LEU A 248 18.32 23.60 2.26
N PRO A 249 19.19 23.76 1.24
CA PRO A 249 19.29 22.84 0.10
C PRO A 249 19.62 21.38 0.45
N HIS A 250 20.23 21.10 1.60
CA HIS A 250 20.58 19.76 2.08
C HIS A 250 19.51 19.18 3.04
N VAL A 251 18.38 19.87 3.19
CA VAL A 251 17.23 19.43 4.00
C VAL A 251 16.13 18.94 3.08
N HIS A 252 15.74 17.70 3.25
CA HIS A 252 14.77 17.00 2.40
C HIS A 252 13.59 16.46 3.20
N TYR A 253 12.47 16.29 2.50
CA TYR A 253 11.28 15.60 2.96
C TYR A 253 11.05 14.42 2.00
N LEU A 254 10.45 13.33 2.44
CA LEU A 254 10.24 12.17 1.58
C LEU A 254 8.75 11.89 1.40
N ARG A 255 8.25 12.08 0.19
CA ARG A 255 6.86 11.78 -0.19
C ARG A 255 6.70 11.36 -1.64
N THR A 256 7.36 12.06 -2.57
CA THR A 256 7.26 11.87 -4.02
C THR A 256 8.50 11.18 -4.56
N GLN A 257 8.44 10.72 -5.81
CA GLN A 257 9.62 10.21 -6.50
C GLN A 257 10.70 11.30 -6.62
N GLU A 258 10.31 12.52 -6.95
CA GLU A 258 11.22 13.67 -7.01
C GLU A 258 11.95 13.92 -5.67
N ASP A 259 11.23 13.81 -4.55
CA ASP A 259 11.86 13.90 -3.21
C ASP A 259 12.91 12.80 -3.01
N ALA A 260 12.59 11.56 -3.38
CA ALA A 260 13.51 10.43 -3.25
C ALA A 260 14.74 10.59 -4.17
N GLU A 261 14.55 11.03 -5.41
CA GLU A 261 15.65 11.36 -6.35
C GLU A 261 16.59 12.42 -5.78
N ALA A 262 16.02 13.48 -5.18
CA ALA A 262 16.82 14.54 -4.55
C ALA A 262 17.63 13.99 -3.35
N ILE A 263 17.03 13.12 -2.52
CA ILE A 263 17.74 12.47 -1.41
C ILE A 263 18.83 11.54 -1.93
N VAL A 264 18.56 10.73 -2.96
CA VAL A 264 19.55 9.82 -3.59
C VAL A 264 20.74 10.62 -4.15
N ALA A 265 20.46 11.74 -4.83
CA ALA A 265 21.51 12.60 -5.37
C ALA A 265 22.36 13.23 -4.25
N ALA A 266 21.74 13.73 -3.18
CA ALA A 266 22.45 14.29 -2.02
C ALA A 266 23.26 13.22 -1.28
N ALA A 267 22.73 12.00 -1.14
CA ALA A 267 23.37 10.85 -0.51
C ALA A 267 24.68 10.44 -1.21
N GLY A 268 24.81 10.68 -2.53
CA GLY A 268 26.02 10.37 -3.30
C GLY A 268 27.29 11.12 -2.83
N ALA A 269 27.14 12.25 -2.16
CA ALA A 269 28.27 13.06 -1.64
C ALA A 269 28.28 13.11 -0.10
N ALA A 270 27.19 12.74 0.57
CA ALA A 270 27.03 12.82 2.01
C ALA A 270 27.81 11.72 2.73
N LYS A 271 28.41 12.05 3.85
CA LYS A 271 29.05 11.10 4.78
C LYS A 271 28.21 10.91 6.05
N ARG A 272 27.46 11.93 6.43
CA ARG A 272 26.65 11.96 7.66
C ARG A 272 25.27 12.47 7.35
N ALA A 273 24.27 11.73 7.78
CA ALA A 273 22.87 12.10 7.69
C ALA A 273 22.23 12.22 9.07
N VAL A 274 21.35 13.20 9.23
CA VAL A 274 20.45 13.29 10.36
C VAL A 274 19.02 13.05 9.88
N ILE A 275 18.37 12.06 10.46
CA ILE A 275 16.95 11.78 10.25
C ILE A 275 16.16 12.41 11.40
N VAL A 276 15.24 13.31 11.07
CA VAL A 276 14.35 13.92 12.06
C VAL A 276 13.00 13.20 12.02
N GLY A 277 12.74 12.39 13.05
CA GLY A 277 11.55 11.57 13.20
C GLY A 277 11.87 10.07 13.28
N ALA A 278 11.53 9.44 14.42
CA ALA A 278 11.70 8.00 14.65
C ALA A 278 10.43 7.20 14.29
N SER A 279 9.77 7.59 13.19
CA SER A 279 8.61 6.92 12.60
C SER A 279 9.02 5.81 11.61
N PHE A 280 8.07 5.05 11.07
CA PHE A 280 8.36 4.03 10.05
C PHE A 280 9.20 4.57 8.88
N ILE A 281 8.76 5.66 8.24
CA ILE A 281 9.49 6.26 7.11
C ILE A 281 10.87 6.76 7.53
N GLY A 282 10.98 7.36 8.73
CA GLY A 282 12.28 7.80 9.25
C GLY A 282 13.25 6.65 9.49
N LEU A 283 12.79 5.55 10.08
CA LEU A 283 13.59 4.36 10.31
C LEU A 283 13.95 3.63 8.99
N GLU A 284 13.01 3.52 8.06
CA GLU A 284 13.28 2.97 6.72
C GLU A 284 14.34 3.80 5.96
N ALA A 285 14.22 5.14 6.01
CA ALA A 285 15.22 6.02 5.42
C ALA A 285 16.59 5.88 6.11
N ALA A 286 16.61 5.72 7.45
CA ALA A 286 17.83 5.46 8.20
C ALA A 286 18.50 4.14 7.74
N ALA A 287 17.74 3.06 7.63
CA ALA A 287 18.24 1.77 7.14
C ALA A 287 18.76 1.88 5.71
N SER A 288 18.03 2.56 4.83
CA SER A 288 18.41 2.76 3.42
C SER A 288 19.68 3.60 3.27
N LEU A 289 19.87 4.64 4.07
CA LEU A 289 21.09 5.45 4.06
C LEU A 289 22.28 4.70 4.67
N ARG A 290 22.05 3.83 5.68
CA ARG A 290 23.08 2.91 6.18
C ARG A 290 23.53 1.92 5.11
N ALA A 291 22.62 1.41 4.28
CA ALA A 291 22.98 0.55 3.14
C ALA A 291 23.89 1.26 2.11
N ARG A 292 23.89 2.61 2.10
CA ARG A 292 24.81 3.45 1.31
C ARG A 292 26.10 3.82 2.08
N GLU A 293 26.36 3.19 3.23
CA GLU A 293 27.54 3.43 4.07
C GLU A 293 27.60 4.85 4.69
N ILE A 294 26.47 5.58 4.77
CA ILE A 294 26.39 6.90 5.39
C ILE A 294 26.22 6.72 6.90
N GLU A 295 26.96 7.49 7.70
CA GLU A 295 26.73 7.59 9.15
C GLU A 295 25.36 8.24 9.42
N VAL A 296 24.49 7.60 10.23
CA VAL A 296 23.13 8.07 10.46
C VAL A 296 22.87 8.31 11.93
N ALA A 297 22.35 9.51 12.25
CA ALA A 297 21.76 9.83 13.53
C ALA A 297 20.24 10.04 13.38
N VAL A 298 19.45 9.47 14.27
CA VAL A 298 17.99 9.63 14.31
C VAL A 298 17.60 10.48 15.52
N VAL A 299 16.86 11.56 15.27
CA VAL A 299 16.34 12.49 16.29
C VAL A 299 14.84 12.28 16.43
N GLY A 300 14.33 12.08 17.65
CA GLY A 300 12.91 11.87 17.92
C GLY A 300 12.44 12.45 19.24
N ARG A 301 11.19 12.91 19.28
CA ARG A 301 10.55 13.41 20.51
C ARG A 301 10.18 12.30 21.47
N GLU A 302 9.92 11.12 20.93
CA GLU A 302 9.60 9.92 21.67
C GLU A 302 10.85 9.44 22.43
N THR A 303 10.64 8.77 23.57
CA THR A 303 11.72 8.12 24.34
C THR A 303 12.08 6.75 23.76
N VAL A 304 11.15 6.15 23.04
CA VAL A 304 11.31 4.87 22.34
C VAL A 304 10.72 5.04 20.92
N PRO A 305 11.42 4.60 19.85
CA PRO A 305 10.88 4.65 18.50
C PRO A 305 9.56 3.88 18.41
N MET A 306 8.59 4.40 17.68
CA MET A 306 7.30 3.74 17.40
C MET A 306 6.47 3.33 18.64
N GLU A 307 6.81 3.82 19.84
CA GLU A 307 6.17 3.44 21.13
C GLU A 307 4.63 3.48 21.07
N LYS A 308 4.05 4.51 20.45
CA LYS A 308 2.59 4.69 20.36
C LYS A 308 1.89 3.69 19.44
N VAL A 309 2.63 3.12 18.49
CA VAL A 309 2.08 2.18 17.49
C VAL A 309 2.38 0.74 17.86
N LEU A 310 3.62 0.45 18.24
CA LEU A 310 4.11 -0.91 18.46
C LEU A 310 4.31 -1.26 19.95
N GLY A 311 4.30 -0.26 20.84
CA GLY A 311 4.62 -0.46 22.25
C GLY A 311 6.11 -0.34 22.55
N VAL A 312 6.45 -0.36 23.85
CA VAL A 312 7.81 -0.12 24.35
C VAL A 312 8.77 -1.22 23.93
N GLU A 313 8.37 -2.50 24.10
CA GLU A 313 9.25 -3.65 23.83
C GLU A 313 9.63 -3.73 22.34
N ALA A 314 8.64 -3.64 21.44
CA ALA A 314 8.90 -3.68 20.01
C ALA A 314 9.67 -2.43 19.53
N GLY A 315 9.41 -1.28 20.14
CA GLY A 315 10.17 -0.05 19.85
C GLY A 315 11.63 -0.15 20.31
N GLN A 316 11.90 -0.74 21.48
CA GLN A 316 13.26 -0.99 21.96
C GLN A 316 13.99 -1.99 21.08
N PHE A 317 13.31 -3.03 20.62
CA PHE A 317 13.86 -3.99 19.65
C PHE A 317 14.28 -3.28 18.35
N LEU A 318 13.40 -2.44 17.76
CA LEU A 318 13.74 -1.67 16.56
C LEU A 318 14.92 -0.73 16.79
N ARG A 319 14.99 -0.08 17.96
CA ARG A 319 16.13 0.73 18.32
C ARG A 319 17.42 -0.09 18.32
N ALA A 320 17.44 -1.23 19.03
CA ALA A 320 18.60 -2.12 19.10
C ALA A 320 19.02 -2.60 17.70
N LEU A 321 18.07 -3.01 16.86
CA LEU A 321 18.32 -3.40 15.46
C LEU A 321 19.06 -2.31 14.69
N HIS A 322 18.63 -1.07 14.81
CA HIS A 322 19.30 0.05 14.14
C HIS A 322 20.68 0.37 14.72
N GLU A 323 20.83 0.30 16.05
CA GLU A 323 22.10 0.50 16.74
C GLU A 323 23.13 -0.58 16.35
N GLU A 324 22.72 -1.84 16.17
CA GLU A 324 23.55 -2.92 15.62
C GLU A 324 24.08 -2.61 14.21
N HIS A 325 23.32 -1.85 13.43
CA HIS A 325 23.72 -1.39 12.09
C HIS A 325 24.41 -0.01 12.11
N GLY A 326 24.79 0.50 13.29
CA GLY A 326 25.56 1.72 13.45
C GLY A 326 24.76 3.01 13.34
N VAL A 327 23.45 2.98 13.57
CA VAL A 327 22.64 4.19 13.74
C VAL A 327 22.75 4.69 15.17
N THR A 328 22.88 5.99 15.38
CA THR A 328 22.81 6.61 16.71
C THR A 328 21.45 7.27 16.93
N PHE A 329 20.91 7.17 18.15
CA PHE A 329 19.62 7.76 18.50
C PHE A 329 19.77 8.90 19.51
N HIS A 330 19.11 10.02 19.19
CA HIS A 330 18.90 11.18 20.06
C HIS A 330 17.39 11.31 20.30
N LEU A 331 16.91 10.64 21.34
CA LEU A 331 15.48 10.55 21.66
C LEU A 331 15.11 11.45 22.83
N GLY A 332 13.82 11.82 22.94
CA GLY A 332 13.34 12.76 23.95
C GLY A 332 13.72 14.21 23.64
N CYS A 333 14.15 14.53 22.43
CA CYS A 333 14.56 15.86 21.99
C CYS A 333 14.06 16.23 20.60
N SER A 334 14.23 17.48 20.21
CA SER A 334 13.76 18.02 18.93
C SER A 334 14.85 18.87 18.28
N PRO A 335 14.88 19.00 16.95
CA PRO A 335 15.72 19.96 16.29
C PRO A 335 15.24 21.39 16.62
N ALA A 336 16.16 22.25 17.05
CA ALA A 336 15.92 23.67 17.29
C ALA A 336 16.29 24.53 16.08
N SER A 337 17.33 24.14 15.34
CA SER A 337 17.75 24.82 14.12
C SER A 337 18.62 23.91 13.27
N ILE A 338 18.70 24.23 11.97
CA ILE A 338 19.56 23.56 11.00
C ILE A 338 20.44 24.62 10.34
N ASP A 339 21.72 24.32 10.13
CA ASP A 339 22.62 25.15 9.33
C ASP A 339 23.44 24.30 8.34
N ALA A 340 24.28 24.93 7.54
CA ALA A 340 25.05 24.23 6.49
C ALA A 340 25.99 23.11 7.00
N LYS A 341 26.13 22.91 8.30
CA LYS A 341 27.04 21.93 8.90
C LYS A 341 26.33 20.90 9.81
N GLY A 342 25.02 21.04 10.01
CA GLY A 342 24.29 20.10 10.84
C GLY A 342 23.06 20.65 11.54
N VAL A 343 22.59 19.89 12.52
CA VAL A 343 21.37 20.12 13.28
C VAL A 343 21.74 20.43 14.73
N THR A 344 21.19 21.51 15.27
CA THR A 344 21.27 21.83 16.71
C THR A 344 19.97 21.40 17.37
N LEU A 345 20.07 20.61 18.42
CA LEU A 345 18.94 20.13 19.21
C LEU A 345 18.51 21.15 20.27
N ASP A 346 17.30 21.02 20.78
CA ASP A 346 16.76 21.83 21.89
C ASP A 346 17.53 21.62 23.21
N THR A 347 18.28 20.53 23.34
CA THR A 347 19.22 20.28 24.43
C THR A 347 20.50 21.10 24.34
N GLY A 348 20.75 21.79 23.22
CA GLY A 348 22.00 22.47 22.89
C GLY A 348 23.05 21.58 22.24
N GLU A 349 22.83 20.28 22.14
CA GLU A 349 23.71 19.35 21.43
C GLU A 349 23.71 19.66 19.91
N ARG A 350 24.85 19.46 19.27
CA ARG A 350 25.01 19.68 17.84
C ARG A 350 25.42 18.41 17.12
N LEU A 351 24.62 18.01 16.15
CA LEU A 351 24.85 16.85 15.28
C LEU A 351 25.36 17.36 13.93
N ALA A 352 26.53 16.88 13.53
CA ALA A 352 27.07 17.20 12.20
C ALA A 352 26.31 16.43 11.12
N ALA A 353 25.90 17.11 10.06
CA ALA A 353 25.16 16.51 8.95
C ALA A 353 25.52 17.17 7.62
N ASP A 354 25.67 16.35 6.60
CA ASP A 354 25.81 16.73 5.21
C ASP A 354 24.45 16.59 4.48
N LEU A 355 23.54 15.79 5.06
CA LEU A 355 22.19 15.50 4.60
C LEU A 355 21.23 15.46 5.79
N VAL A 356 20.08 16.11 5.69
CA VAL A 356 19.00 16.04 6.69
C VAL A 356 17.73 15.56 6.00
N VAL A 357 17.11 14.51 6.56
CA VAL A 357 15.80 14.01 6.07
C VAL A 357 14.77 14.17 7.19
N ILE A 358 13.67 14.87 6.90
CA ILE A 358 12.62 15.16 7.88
C ILE A 358 11.42 14.27 7.61
N GLY A 359 11.06 13.42 8.59
CA GLY A 359 9.95 12.47 8.55
C GLY A 359 9.08 12.54 9.82
N VAL A 360 8.56 13.73 10.16
CA VAL A 360 7.79 13.98 11.40
C VAL A 360 6.27 13.81 11.23
N GLY A 361 5.86 13.08 10.22
CA GLY A 361 4.45 12.81 9.89
C GLY A 361 3.94 13.62 8.71
N VAL A 362 2.65 13.41 8.39
CA VAL A 362 1.95 14.03 7.28
C VAL A 362 0.64 14.66 7.73
N ARG A 363 0.10 15.58 6.93
CA ARG A 363 -1.24 16.16 7.07
C ARG A 363 -2.05 15.88 5.82
N PRO A 364 -3.35 15.52 5.95
CA PRO A 364 -4.20 15.30 4.78
C PRO A 364 -4.28 16.57 3.93
N ALA A 365 -4.21 16.40 2.61
CA ALA A 365 -4.24 17.51 1.65
C ALA A 365 -5.69 17.94 1.36
N THR A 366 -6.32 18.65 2.33
CA THR A 366 -7.76 18.92 2.39
C THR A 366 -8.20 20.22 1.71
N ALA A 367 -7.28 21.06 1.25
CA ALA A 367 -7.61 22.41 0.76
C ALA A 367 -8.73 22.45 -0.29
N LEU A 368 -8.75 21.52 -1.26
CA LEU A 368 -9.82 21.43 -2.25
C LEU A 368 -11.17 21.05 -1.60
N ALA A 369 -11.15 20.09 -0.69
CA ALA A 369 -12.35 19.65 0.02
C ALA A 369 -12.95 20.76 0.91
N GLU A 370 -12.09 21.55 1.56
CA GLU A 370 -12.49 22.73 2.35
C GLU A 370 -13.10 23.81 1.47
N MET A 371 -12.51 24.12 0.31
CA MET A 371 -13.07 25.06 -0.67
C MET A 371 -14.43 24.61 -1.19
N MET A 372 -14.66 23.30 -1.32
CA MET A 372 -15.95 22.71 -1.68
C MET A 372 -16.96 22.71 -0.52
N GLY A 373 -16.57 23.08 0.70
CA GLY A 373 -17.44 23.03 1.88
C GLY A 373 -17.83 21.60 2.28
N LEU A 374 -17.01 20.61 1.98
CA LEU A 374 -17.26 19.21 2.38
C LEU A 374 -17.17 19.05 3.90
N ALA A 375 -17.89 18.09 4.46
CA ALA A 375 -17.78 17.74 5.87
C ALA A 375 -16.37 17.24 6.20
N MET A 376 -15.75 17.84 7.23
CA MET A 376 -14.38 17.59 7.64
C MET A 376 -14.33 16.97 9.05
N ASP A 377 -13.44 16.00 9.24
CA ASP A 377 -13.10 15.40 10.54
C ASP A 377 -11.66 14.89 10.53
N ARG A 378 -10.68 15.75 10.75
CA ARG A 378 -9.24 15.43 10.63
C ARG A 378 -8.86 14.78 9.27
N GLY A 379 -9.58 15.11 8.23
CA GLY A 379 -9.60 14.61 6.88
C GLY A 379 -10.98 14.81 6.28
N VAL A 380 -11.23 14.37 5.06
CA VAL A 380 -12.57 14.42 4.44
C VAL A 380 -13.44 13.33 5.06
N ALA A 381 -14.53 13.73 5.71
CA ALA A 381 -15.49 12.79 6.30
C ALA A 381 -16.28 12.09 5.18
N VAL A 382 -16.13 10.77 5.08
CA VAL A 382 -16.86 9.93 4.13
C VAL A 382 -17.77 8.94 4.85
N ASN A 383 -18.81 8.47 4.17
CA ASN A 383 -19.65 7.39 4.67
C ASN A 383 -18.99 6.00 4.43
N ALA A 384 -19.68 4.92 4.77
CA ALA A 384 -19.16 3.56 4.56
C ALA A 384 -18.96 3.17 3.09
N TYR A 385 -19.41 3.98 2.15
CA TYR A 385 -19.28 3.80 0.71
C TYR A 385 -18.19 4.70 0.11
N LEU A 386 -17.41 5.38 0.97
CA LEU A 386 -16.38 6.37 0.61
C LEU A 386 -16.94 7.62 -0.10
N GLU A 387 -18.26 7.85 -0.02
CA GLU A 387 -18.91 9.05 -0.52
C GLU A 387 -18.86 10.16 0.53
N THR A 388 -18.60 11.39 0.10
CA THR A 388 -18.53 12.58 0.94
C THR A 388 -19.93 13.09 1.33
N SER A 389 -20.02 14.28 1.93
CA SER A 389 -21.29 14.96 2.20
C SER A 389 -22.01 15.44 0.93
N VAL A 390 -21.37 15.39 -0.23
CA VAL A 390 -21.92 15.79 -1.53
C VAL A 390 -22.10 14.55 -2.41
N PRO A 391 -23.32 14.25 -2.87
CA PRO A 391 -23.60 13.11 -3.73
C PRO A 391 -22.77 13.12 -5.02
N GLY A 392 -22.21 11.95 -5.38
CA GLY A 392 -21.35 11.80 -6.57
C GLY A 392 -19.91 12.30 -6.37
N VAL A 393 -19.57 12.79 -5.18
CA VAL A 393 -18.20 13.14 -4.79
C VAL A 393 -17.68 12.16 -3.76
N PHE A 394 -16.58 11.49 -4.08
CA PHE A 394 -15.94 10.46 -3.26
C PHE A 394 -14.58 10.93 -2.76
N ALA A 395 -14.08 10.33 -1.67
CA ALA A 395 -12.70 10.52 -1.24
C ALA A 395 -12.07 9.18 -0.83
N ALA A 396 -10.79 8.98 -1.19
CA ALA A 396 -10.04 7.76 -0.92
C ALA A 396 -8.56 8.02 -0.64
N GLY A 397 -7.92 7.12 0.09
CA GLY A 397 -6.53 7.22 0.53
C GLY A 397 -6.38 8.10 1.77
N ASP A 398 -5.18 8.64 1.97
CA ASP A 398 -4.79 9.34 3.21
C ASP A 398 -5.66 10.56 3.55
N ILE A 399 -6.40 11.10 2.58
CA ILE A 399 -7.34 12.20 2.79
C ILE A 399 -8.65 11.76 3.45
N ALA A 400 -9.07 10.49 3.23
CA ALA A 400 -10.38 10.00 3.64
C ALA A 400 -10.42 9.60 5.12
N ARG A 401 -11.49 10.00 5.81
CA ARG A 401 -11.81 9.58 7.16
C ARG A 401 -13.16 8.86 7.16
N TRP A 402 -13.11 7.54 7.38
CA TRP A 402 -14.26 6.66 7.24
C TRP A 402 -14.68 5.99 8.56
N PRO A 403 -15.91 5.50 8.68
CA PRO A 403 -16.33 4.70 9.83
C PRO A 403 -15.68 3.31 9.78
N ASP A 404 -14.85 3.00 10.77
CA ASP A 404 -14.25 1.67 10.91
C ASP A 404 -15.33 0.64 11.26
N PRO A 405 -15.52 -0.40 10.44
CA PRO A 405 -16.55 -1.39 10.70
C PRO A 405 -16.28 -2.25 11.93
N LEU A 406 -15.02 -2.34 12.39
CA LEU A 406 -14.63 -3.11 13.56
C LEU A 406 -14.97 -2.39 14.87
N THR A 407 -14.64 -1.11 14.98
CA THR A 407 -14.79 -0.34 16.22
C THR A 407 -16.02 0.57 16.23
N GLY A 408 -16.48 1.02 15.07
CA GLY A 408 -17.50 2.06 14.90
C GLY A 408 -16.93 3.48 14.98
N ASP A 409 -15.69 3.64 15.38
CA ASP A 409 -14.98 4.94 15.40
C ASP A 409 -14.72 5.42 13.96
N ARG A 410 -14.53 6.73 13.77
CA ARG A 410 -14.00 7.21 12.51
C ARG A 410 -12.48 7.19 12.53
N ILE A 411 -11.88 6.50 11.56
CA ILE A 411 -10.42 6.39 11.43
C ILE A 411 -9.93 6.99 10.11
N ARG A 412 -8.67 7.38 10.08
CA ARG A 412 -7.91 7.77 8.90
C ARG A 412 -6.54 7.10 8.95
N VAL A 413 -6.22 6.35 7.94
CA VAL A 413 -5.03 5.50 7.90
C VAL A 413 -4.20 5.87 6.66
N GLU A 414 -2.90 6.04 6.84
CA GLU A 414 -1.95 6.49 5.81
C GLU A 414 -1.15 5.29 5.28
N HIS A 415 -1.85 4.24 4.85
CA HIS A 415 -1.23 3.00 4.36
C HIS A 415 -1.47 2.83 2.87
N PHE A 416 -0.43 2.42 2.14
CA PHE A 416 -0.46 2.25 0.69
C PHE A 416 -1.57 1.27 0.25
N VAL A 417 -1.61 0.07 0.85
CA VAL A 417 -2.62 -0.96 0.53
C VAL A 417 -4.05 -0.49 0.88
N VAL A 418 -4.22 0.24 1.98
CA VAL A 418 -5.53 0.82 2.35
C VAL A 418 -5.99 1.81 1.29
N ALA A 419 -5.08 2.68 0.82
CA ALA A 419 -5.38 3.65 -0.22
C ALA A 419 -5.80 2.96 -1.54
N GLU A 420 -5.10 1.90 -1.94
CA GLU A 420 -5.47 1.09 -3.12
C GLU A 420 -6.84 0.45 -2.96
N ARG A 421 -7.10 -0.25 -1.84
CA ARG A 421 -8.39 -0.89 -1.54
C ARG A 421 -9.54 0.13 -1.49
N GLN A 422 -9.29 1.33 -0.95
CA GLN A 422 -10.27 2.42 -1.00
C GLN A 422 -10.51 2.91 -2.42
N GLY A 423 -9.47 3.01 -3.24
CA GLY A 423 -9.58 3.34 -4.67
C GLY A 423 -10.47 2.34 -5.43
N GLU A 424 -10.31 1.03 -5.18
CA GLU A 424 -11.16 -0.02 -5.76
C GLU A 424 -12.63 0.15 -5.39
N VAL A 425 -12.92 0.31 -4.08
CA VAL A 425 -14.30 0.44 -3.59
C VAL A 425 -14.93 1.76 -4.04
N ALA A 426 -14.20 2.87 -4.01
CA ALA A 426 -14.70 4.15 -4.51
C ALA A 426 -15.05 4.08 -6.00
N ALA A 427 -14.20 3.43 -6.83
CA ALA A 427 -14.47 3.23 -8.25
C ALA A 427 -15.76 2.46 -8.49
N ARG A 428 -15.96 1.33 -7.80
CA ARG A 428 -17.20 0.54 -7.90
C ARG A 428 -18.42 1.33 -7.42
N ASN A 429 -18.26 2.15 -6.39
CA ASN A 429 -19.35 2.98 -5.86
C ASN A 429 -19.70 4.15 -6.78
N MET A 430 -18.75 4.74 -7.49
CA MET A 430 -19.02 5.70 -8.57
C MET A 430 -19.83 5.06 -9.71
N LEU A 431 -19.75 3.74 -9.89
CA LEU A 431 -20.57 2.96 -10.82
C LEU A 431 -21.89 2.42 -10.19
N GLY A 432 -22.24 2.88 -8.98
CA GLY A 432 -23.52 2.55 -8.33
C GLY A 432 -23.57 1.19 -7.64
N ARG A 433 -22.43 0.47 -7.42
CA ARG A 433 -22.40 -0.85 -6.80
C ARG A 433 -22.79 -0.85 -5.32
N ARG A 434 -22.69 0.29 -4.60
CA ARG A 434 -22.99 0.43 -3.17
C ARG A 434 -22.26 -0.60 -2.29
N GLU A 435 -20.98 -0.80 -2.59
CA GLU A 435 -20.07 -1.65 -1.82
C GLU A 435 -19.57 -0.92 -0.57
N ARG A 436 -19.74 -1.53 0.61
CA ARG A 436 -19.20 -0.96 1.85
C ARG A 436 -17.69 -1.17 1.92
N PHE A 437 -16.94 -0.15 2.30
CA PHE A 437 -15.53 -0.33 2.63
C PHE A 437 -15.42 -1.00 4.01
N ALA A 438 -15.19 -2.31 3.99
CA ALA A 438 -15.12 -3.16 5.18
C ALA A 438 -13.78 -3.93 5.26
N HIS A 439 -12.77 -3.47 4.53
CA HIS A 439 -11.46 -4.11 4.52
C HIS A 439 -10.69 -3.81 5.80
N VAL A 440 -10.06 -4.83 6.36
CA VAL A 440 -9.11 -4.69 7.46
C VAL A 440 -7.89 -3.92 6.96
N PRO A 441 -7.45 -2.85 7.64
CA PRO A 441 -6.20 -2.16 7.30
C PRO A 441 -5.00 -3.10 7.33
N PHE A 442 -4.06 -2.88 6.42
CA PHE A 442 -2.81 -3.61 6.35
C PHE A 442 -1.68 -2.69 5.90
N PHE A 443 -0.51 -2.83 6.51
CA PHE A 443 0.74 -2.29 5.99
C PHE A 443 1.91 -3.20 6.39
N TRP A 444 3.06 -2.95 5.79
CA TRP A 444 4.32 -3.60 6.15
C TRP A 444 5.45 -2.58 6.23
N THR A 445 6.52 -2.95 6.94
CA THR A 445 7.80 -2.26 6.90
C THR A 445 8.93 -3.25 6.76
N GLU A 446 9.96 -2.84 6.04
CA GLU A 446 11.20 -3.59 5.87
C GLU A 446 12.37 -2.69 6.22
N GLN A 447 13.28 -3.21 7.06
CA GLN A 447 14.46 -2.48 7.54
C GLN A 447 15.58 -3.50 7.70
N TYR A 448 16.64 -3.38 6.91
CA TYR A 448 17.72 -4.39 6.82
C TYR A 448 17.18 -5.77 6.39
N ASP A 449 17.37 -6.79 7.25
CA ASP A 449 16.84 -8.15 7.10
C ASP A 449 15.58 -8.42 7.95
N PHE A 450 14.95 -7.35 8.45
CA PHE A 450 13.76 -7.40 9.29
C PHE A 450 12.54 -6.96 8.50
N SER A 451 11.47 -7.76 8.55
CA SER A 451 10.16 -7.45 8.00
C SER A 451 9.08 -7.59 9.08
N LEU A 452 8.15 -6.63 9.11
CA LEU A 452 6.99 -6.62 9.98
C LEU A 452 5.74 -6.33 9.15
N GLY A 453 4.77 -7.24 9.19
CA GLY A 453 3.40 -7.02 8.72
C GLY A 453 2.51 -6.54 9.86
N TYR A 454 1.61 -5.58 9.60
CA TYR A 454 0.67 -5.06 10.59
C TYR A 454 -0.76 -5.12 10.03
N VAL A 455 -1.61 -5.89 10.69
CA VAL A 455 -3.00 -6.18 10.30
C VAL A 455 -3.93 -5.53 11.30
N GLY A 456 -4.92 -4.76 10.83
CA GLY A 456 -5.83 -4.01 11.67
C GLY A 456 -5.41 -2.57 11.92
N HIS A 457 -6.05 -1.92 12.88
CA HIS A 457 -5.73 -0.54 13.30
C HIS A 457 -5.98 -0.38 14.79
N ALA A 458 -4.93 -0.15 15.56
CA ALA A 458 -5.01 -0.05 17.02
C ALA A 458 -4.66 1.36 17.50
N GLU A 459 -5.66 2.23 17.56
CA GLU A 459 -5.57 3.50 18.30
C GLU A 459 -6.02 3.28 19.76
N GLY A 460 -5.20 3.74 20.73
CA GLY A 460 -5.55 3.73 22.14
C GLY A 460 -5.73 2.32 22.70
N TRP A 461 -4.91 1.39 22.29
CA TRP A 461 -4.83 0.07 22.90
C TRP A 461 -4.43 0.18 24.38
N ASP A 462 -4.89 -0.76 25.21
CA ASP A 462 -4.65 -0.81 26.65
C ASP A 462 -3.84 -2.06 27.07
N SER A 463 -3.70 -3.02 26.17
CA SER A 463 -2.87 -4.20 26.41
C SER A 463 -2.20 -4.71 25.14
N ILE A 464 -1.02 -5.30 25.30
CA ILE A 464 -0.21 -5.95 24.27
C ILE A 464 0.09 -7.37 24.73
N GLU A 465 -0.10 -8.34 23.84
CA GLU A 465 0.22 -9.75 24.07
C GLU A 465 1.25 -10.20 23.04
N PHE A 466 2.35 -10.80 23.49
CA PHE A 466 3.37 -11.39 22.65
C PHE A 466 3.20 -12.90 22.58
N ASP A 467 3.25 -13.45 21.37
CA ASP A 467 3.31 -14.89 21.09
C ASP A 467 4.56 -15.17 20.26
N GLY A 468 5.51 -15.90 20.82
CA GLY A 468 6.82 -16.16 20.25
C GLY A 468 7.95 -15.32 20.85
N ASP A 469 9.05 -15.20 20.13
CA ASP A 469 10.28 -14.52 20.56
C ASP A 469 10.64 -13.36 19.64
N LEU A 470 10.53 -12.15 20.15
CA LEU A 470 10.86 -10.93 19.44
C LEU A 470 12.35 -10.85 19.09
N GLN A 471 13.23 -11.35 19.96
CA GLN A 471 14.68 -11.34 19.71
C GLN A 471 15.09 -12.35 18.64
N ALA A 472 14.38 -13.48 18.57
CA ALA A 472 14.54 -14.46 17.49
C ALA A 472 13.87 -14.01 16.18
N ARG A 473 13.18 -12.86 16.17
CA ARG A 473 12.41 -12.35 15.03
C ARG A 473 11.32 -13.32 14.55
N ASP A 474 10.74 -14.07 15.47
CA ASP A 474 9.64 -15.01 15.24
C ASP A 474 8.54 -14.76 16.25
N CYS A 475 7.66 -13.80 15.96
CA CYS A 475 6.72 -13.27 16.94
C CYS A 475 5.45 -12.72 16.30
N SER A 476 4.32 -12.88 16.99
CA SER A 476 3.07 -12.16 16.78
C SER A 476 2.78 -11.26 17.97
N ILE A 477 2.37 -10.02 17.72
CA ILE A 477 2.07 -9.02 18.73
C ILE A 477 0.62 -8.60 18.57
N THR A 478 -0.23 -8.94 19.53
CA THR A 478 -1.67 -8.63 19.52
C THR A 478 -1.95 -7.37 20.35
N TYR A 479 -2.63 -6.40 19.75
CA TYR A 479 -3.05 -5.15 20.39
C TYR A 479 -4.53 -5.21 20.72
N ARG A 480 -4.89 -4.91 21.99
CA ARG A 480 -6.28 -4.95 22.45
C ARG A 480 -6.70 -3.64 23.10
N ARG A 481 -8.01 -3.37 23.07
CA ARG A 481 -8.66 -2.30 23.82
C ARG A 481 -9.94 -2.84 24.45
N GLY A 482 -10.01 -2.83 25.78
CA GLY A 482 -11.13 -3.42 26.52
C GLY A 482 -11.33 -4.91 26.22
N GLY A 483 -10.24 -5.67 26.06
CA GLY A 483 -10.24 -7.09 25.72
C GLY A 483 -10.47 -7.40 24.22
N ARG A 484 -10.89 -6.43 23.40
CA ARG A 484 -11.09 -6.62 21.94
C ARG A 484 -9.76 -6.55 21.21
N LYS A 485 -9.52 -7.48 20.30
CA LYS A 485 -8.43 -7.44 19.33
C LYS A 485 -8.67 -6.32 18.32
N LEU A 486 -7.73 -5.39 18.17
CA LEU A 486 -7.78 -4.29 17.22
C LEU A 486 -6.80 -4.51 16.07
N ALA A 487 -5.63 -5.06 16.37
CA ALA A 487 -4.58 -5.30 15.38
C ALA A 487 -3.65 -6.43 15.83
N VAL A 488 -2.91 -6.97 14.86
CA VAL A 488 -1.82 -7.92 15.07
C VAL A 488 -0.63 -7.48 14.24
N ALA A 489 0.53 -7.31 14.84
CA ALA A 489 1.80 -7.22 14.12
C ALA A 489 2.43 -8.61 14.06
N VAL A 490 3.00 -8.97 12.91
CA VAL A 490 3.68 -10.26 12.69
C VAL A 490 5.08 -10.02 12.18
N ILE A 491 6.03 -10.78 12.70
CA ILE A 491 7.45 -10.75 12.33
C ILE A 491 7.80 -12.16 11.88
N HIS A 492 8.12 -12.33 10.59
CA HIS A 492 8.41 -13.61 9.93
C HIS A 492 7.29 -14.68 10.12
N ARG A 493 6.04 -14.24 10.35
CA ARG A 493 4.85 -15.08 10.53
C ARG A 493 3.73 -14.68 9.58
N ASP A 494 4.03 -14.62 8.28
CA ASP A 494 3.10 -14.12 7.27
C ASP A 494 1.74 -14.83 7.29
N HIS A 495 1.75 -16.17 7.44
CA HIS A 495 0.52 -16.94 7.52
C HIS A 495 -0.33 -16.58 8.76
N ALA A 496 0.29 -16.25 9.90
CA ALA A 496 -0.43 -15.77 11.08
C ALA A 496 -1.06 -14.38 10.83
N GLY A 497 -0.40 -13.53 10.04
CA GLY A 497 -0.97 -12.26 9.58
C GLY A 497 -2.23 -12.44 8.74
N LEU A 498 -2.21 -13.39 7.79
CA LEU A 498 -3.39 -13.74 6.98
C LEU A 498 -4.56 -14.29 7.82
N LEU A 499 -4.25 -15.13 8.82
CA LEU A 499 -5.27 -15.64 9.74
C LEU A 499 -5.85 -14.53 10.62
N ALA A 500 -5.02 -13.59 11.08
CA ALA A 500 -5.49 -12.43 11.83
C ALA A 500 -6.40 -11.52 10.98
N GLU A 501 -6.08 -11.29 9.70
CA GLU A 501 -6.96 -10.56 8.78
C GLU A 501 -8.32 -11.27 8.64
N LEU A 502 -8.31 -12.58 8.42
CA LEU A 502 -9.54 -13.38 8.28
C LEU A 502 -10.41 -13.34 9.56
N GLU A 503 -9.78 -13.44 10.74
CA GLU A 503 -10.48 -13.33 12.04
C GLU A 503 -11.17 -11.97 12.19
N LEU A 504 -10.45 -10.86 11.95
CA LEU A 504 -11.01 -9.51 12.02
C LEU A 504 -12.12 -9.28 10.99
N GLU A 505 -11.98 -9.81 9.77
CA GLU A 505 -13.05 -9.79 8.76
C GLU A 505 -14.29 -10.54 9.23
N GLY A 506 -14.12 -11.68 9.90
CA GLY A 506 -15.22 -12.46 10.50
C GLY A 506 -15.96 -11.66 11.59
N GLU A 507 -15.26 -10.94 12.46
CA GLU A 507 -15.87 -10.04 13.44
C GLU A 507 -16.66 -8.90 12.78
N ILE A 508 -16.11 -8.31 11.71
CA ILE A 508 -16.78 -7.25 10.94
C ILE A 508 -18.06 -7.79 10.32
N ALA A 509 -18.03 -8.98 9.69
CA ALA A 509 -19.19 -9.58 9.06
C ALA A 509 -20.32 -9.86 10.06
N GLN A 510 -20.00 -10.37 11.26
CA GLN A 510 -20.96 -10.61 12.33
C GLN A 510 -21.65 -9.34 12.84
N ARG A 511 -20.99 -8.18 12.78
CA ARG A 511 -21.55 -6.89 13.21
C ARG A 511 -22.42 -6.23 12.15
N GLN A 512 -22.25 -6.60 10.90
CA GLN A 512 -23.03 -6.07 9.78
C GLN A 512 -24.28 -6.90 9.48
N ALA A 513 -24.35 -8.15 9.99
CA ALA A 513 -25.51 -9.04 9.92
C ALA A 513 -26.58 -8.66 10.96
#